data_20239c7ed334894b2aae84db8f70a8de
#
_entry.id   20239c7ed334894b2aae84db8f70a8de
#
_cell.length_a   1.000
_cell.length_b   1.000
_cell.length_c   1.000
_cell.angle_alpha   90.00
_cell.angle_beta   90.00
_cell.angle_gamma   90.00
#
_symmetry.space_group_name_H-M   'P 1'
#
loop_
_entity.id
_entity.type
_entity.pdbx_description
1 polymer ?
#
loop_
_entity_poly.entity_id
_entity_poly.type
_entity_poly.pdbx_seq_one_letter_code
_entity_poly.pdbx_strand_id
1 'polypeptide(L)'
;AVEKRPRKLWIVTALGLAILAGFSTTLNAKGLSTADAFTQRPDSVVGLELLGEHFPAGSGQPTEVVVREELVGPVSAALMSVPGVSSVEPMRMTQAIPGQPLSAIKVVDGKVILNATLALNPDSVEARDVIPVIREAVHAIDPAILVGGSTAVAFDTDVSANRDNRTIIPIVLVLITLILGLLLRSILSAALLLGTVVLSFFATLGACQLVFEHVFGFKGA
;
A
#
# COMPACT_ATOMS: atom_id res chain seq x y z
N ALA A 1 -37.46 28.69 -1.58
CA ALA A 1 -37.79 27.38 -1.00
C ALA A 1 -37.20 27.18 0.41
N VAL A 2 -35.96 27.65 0.66
CA VAL A 2 -35.26 27.50 1.96
C VAL A 2 -36.00 28.21 3.09
N GLU A 3 -36.56 29.38 2.82
CA GLU A 3 -37.22 30.22 3.81
C GLU A 3 -38.53 29.63 4.37
N LYS A 4 -39.25 28.82 3.58
CA LYS A 4 -40.57 28.27 3.99
C LYS A 4 -40.49 26.98 4.83
N ARG A 5 -39.41 26.18 4.76
CA ARG A 5 -39.28 24.89 5.53
C ARG A 5 -37.80 24.53 5.79
N PRO A 6 -37.08 25.36 6.57
CA PRO A 6 -35.61 25.18 6.74
C PRO A 6 -35.26 23.85 7.37
N ARG A 7 -36.05 23.36 8.36
CA ARG A 7 -35.79 22.09 9.04
C ARG A 7 -35.91 20.87 8.13
N LYS A 8 -36.92 20.83 7.25
CA LYS A 8 -37.09 19.71 6.31
C LYS A 8 -35.99 19.67 5.28
N LEU A 9 -35.59 20.83 4.76
CA LEU A 9 -34.53 20.92 3.78
C LEU A 9 -33.19 20.47 4.36
N TRP A 10 -32.87 20.94 5.57
CA TRP A 10 -31.63 20.52 6.27
C TRP A 10 -31.59 19.01 6.49
N ILE A 11 -32.69 18.40 6.98
CA ILE A 11 -32.74 16.95 7.22
C ILE A 11 -32.60 16.17 5.91
N VAL A 12 -33.28 16.58 4.84
CA VAL A 12 -33.18 15.89 3.54
C VAL A 12 -31.76 15.98 2.98
N THR A 13 -31.13 17.15 3.07
CA THR A 13 -29.73 17.32 2.60
C THR A 13 -28.74 16.51 3.42
N ALA A 14 -28.89 16.55 4.76
CA ALA A 14 -28.01 15.79 5.66
C ALA A 14 -28.18 14.27 5.44
N LEU A 15 -29.43 13.79 5.22
CA LEU A 15 -29.70 12.39 4.92
C LEU A 15 -29.09 11.98 3.57
N GLY A 16 -29.23 12.82 2.53
CA GLY A 16 -28.62 12.59 1.22
C GLY A 16 -27.10 12.50 1.30
N LEU A 17 -26.45 13.42 2.03
CA LEU A 17 -25.01 13.39 2.25
C LEU A 17 -24.59 12.17 3.09
N ALA A 18 -25.37 11.76 4.09
CA ALA A 18 -25.09 10.59 4.90
C ALA A 18 -25.18 9.28 4.08
N ILE A 19 -26.16 9.17 3.18
CA ILE A 19 -26.27 8.02 2.26
C ILE A 19 -25.03 7.98 1.34
N LEU A 20 -24.65 9.12 0.72
CA LEU A 20 -23.45 9.17 -0.10
C LEU A 20 -22.18 8.85 0.70
N ALA A 21 -22.07 9.38 1.92
CA ALA A 21 -20.95 9.05 2.80
C ALA A 21 -20.90 7.55 3.17
N GLY A 22 -22.04 6.87 3.23
CA GLY A 22 -22.10 5.42 3.41
C GLY A 22 -21.39 4.65 2.28
N PHE A 23 -21.49 5.12 1.04
CA PHE A 23 -20.78 4.51 -0.09
C PHE A 23 -19.26 4.69 -0.02
N SER A 24 -18.73 5.65 0.74
CA SER A 24 -17.29 5.79 0.92
C SER A 24 -16.65 4.58 1.64
N THR A 25 -17.44 3.79 2.37
CA THR A 25 -16.95 2.58 3.04
C THR A 25 -16.66 1.44 2.08
N THR A 26 -17.23 1.46 0.87
CA THR A 26 -16.98 0.48 -0.19
C THR A 26 -15.75 0.85 -1.03
N LEU A 27 -15.20 2.05 -0.83
CA LEU A 27 -13.99 2.50 -1.51
C LEU A 27 -12.80 1.61 -1.13
N ASN A 28 -12.26 0.90 -2.10
CA ASN A 28 -11.08 0.06 -1.91
C ASN A 28 -9.80 0.84 -2.26
N ALA A 29 -9.46 1.83 -1.44
CA ALA A 29 -8.30 2.70 -1.63
C ALA A 29 -6.96 2.00 -1.28
N LYS A 30 -6.79 0.73 -1.65
CA LYS A 30 -5.55 -0.02 -1.39
C LYS A 30 -4.41 0.30 -2.37
N GLY A 31 -4.65 1.19 -3.33
CA GLY A 31 -3.74 1.54 -4.41
C GLY A 31 -3.98 0.69 -5.66
N LEU A 32 -3.58 1.25 -6.79
CA LEU A 32 -3.63 0.58 -8.10
C LEU A 32 -2.25 -0.01 -8.39
N SER A 33 -2.21 -1.16 -9.06
CA SER A 33 -0.95 -1.62 -9.66
C SER A 33 -0.53 -0.64 -10.77
N THR A 34 0.76 -0.62 -11.11
CA THR A 34 1.25 0.23 -12.20
C THR A 34 0.52 -0.06 -13.51
N ALA A 35 0.13 -1.31 -13.75
CA ALA A 35 -0.63 -1.72 -14.93
C ALA A 35 -2.07 -1.17 -14.94
N ASP A 36 -2.73 -1.15 -13.77
CA ASP A 36 -4.11 -0.67 -13.63
C ASP A 36 -4.23 0.86 -13.60
N ALA A 37 -3.12 1.58 -13.42
CA ALA A 37 -3.08 3.05 -13.44
C ALA A 37 -3.32 3.64 -14.83
N PHE A 38 -3.21 2.84 -15.90
CA PHE A 38 -3.42 3.29 -17.27
C PHE A 38 -4.81 2.94 -17.78
N THR A 39 -5.54 3.92 -18.29
CA THR A 39 -6.84 3.72 -18.97
C THR A 39 -6.70 3.09 -20.37
N GLN A 40 -5.55 3.30 -20.99
CA GLN A 40 -5.14 2.64 -22.23
C GLN A 40 -3.98 1.70 -21.92
N ARG A 41 -3.86 0.60 -22.65
CA ARG A 41 -2.75 -0.35 -22.48
C ARG A 41 -1.52 0.11 -23.28
N PRO A 42 -0.55 0.80 -22.66
CA PRO A 42 0.70 1.14 -23.33
C PRO A 42 1.56 -0.11 -23.55
N ASP A 43 2.50 -0.03 -24.49
CA ASP A 43 3.41 -1.14 -24.84
C ASP A 43 4.18 -1.68 -23.63
N SER A 44 4.47 -0.83 -22.64
CA SER A 44 5.14 -1.24 -21.39
C SER A 44 4.29 -2.19 -20.56
N VAL A 45 2.97 -1.98 -20.49
CA VAL A 45 2.04 -2.87 -19.78
C VAL A 45 1.89 -4.19 -20.53
N VAL A 46 1.77 -4.14 -21.87
CA VAL A 46 1.72 -5.34 -22.71
C VAL A 46 3.01 -6.16 -22.56
N GLY A 47 4.17 -5.49 -22.51
CA GLY A 47 5.45 -6.15 -22.27
C GLY A 47 5.54 -6.82 -20.89
N LEU A 48 5.03 -6.17 -19.84
CA LEU A 48 4.98 -6.77 -18.50
C LEU A 48 4.02 -7.97 -18.43
N GLU A 49 2.87 -7.92 -19.10
CA GLU A 49 1.93 -9.04 -19.20
C GLU A 49 2.58 -10.24 -19.88
N LEU A 50 3.25 -10.03 -21.03
CA LEU A 50 3.97 -11.09 -21.76
C LEU A 50 5.12 -11.68 -20.93
N LEU A 51 5.84 -10.86 -20.18
CA LEU A 51 6.86 -11.36 -19.24
C LEU A 51 6.23 -12.20 -18.13
N GLY A 52 5.08 -11.79 -17.59
CA GLY A 52 4.37 -12.51 -16.54
C GLY A 52 3.81 -13.88 -16.97
N GLU A 53 3.55 -14.08 -18.29
CA GLU A 53 3.14 -15.38 -18.82
C GLU A 53 4.29 -16.41 -18.87
N HIS A 54 5.54 -15.95 -18.95
CA HIS A 54 6.70 -16.82 -19.14
C HIS A 54 7.65 -16.85 -17.92
N PHE A 55 7.59 -15.82 -17.09
CA PHE A 55 8.42 -15.67 -15.89
C PHE A 55 7.56 -15.30 -14.70
N PRO A 56 7.96 -15.63 -13.45
CA PRO A 56 7.30 -15.12 -12.26
C PRO A 56 7.21 -13.59 -12.29
N ALA A 57 6.05 -13.03 -12.00
CA ALA A 57 5.79 -11.60 -12.14
C ALA A 57 6.78 -10.71 -11.36
N GLY A 58 7.33 -11.23 -10.25
CA GLY A 58 8.35 -10.57 -9.42
C GLY A 58 9.78 -10.62 -9.94
N SER A 59 10.06 -11.26 -11.10
CA SER A 59 11.44 -11.49 -11.58
C SER A 59 12.26 -10.22 -11.80
N GLY A 60 11.59 -9.12 -12.16
CA GLY A 60 12.25 -7.82 -12.38
C GLY A 60 12.54 -7.02 -11.10
N GLN A 61 11.86 -7.33 -9.99
CA GLN A 61 11.94 -6.61 -8.73
C GLN A 61 11.80 -7.58 -7.55
N PRO A 62 12.83 -8.39 -7.26
CA PRO A 62 12.79 -9.34 -6.15
C PRO A 62 12.77 -8.63 -4.80
N THR A 63 12.20 -9.29 -3.81
CA THR A 63 12.37 -8.91 -2.40
C THR A 63 13.78 -9.29 -1.96
N GLU A 64 14.53 -8.34 -1.42
CA GLU A 64 15.91 -8.52 -1.00
C GLU A 64 15.98 -8.86 0.49
N VAL A 65 16.61 -9.97 0.83
CA VAL A 65 16.81 -10.40 2.22
C VAL A 65 18.31 -10.44 2.53
N VAL A 66 18.74 -9.57 3.46
CA VAL A 66 20.13 -9.49 3.89
C VAL A 66 20.34 -10.41 5.07
N VAL A 67 21.18 -11.42 4.89
CA VAL A 67 21.41 -12.51 5.84
C VAL A 67 22.90 -12.76 6.03
N ARG A 68 23.30 -13.28 7.21
CA ARG A 68 24.66 -13.76 7.42
C ARG A 68 24.91 -15.01 6.56
N GLU A 69 26.13 -15.15 6.03
CA GLU A 69 26.51 -16.24 5.13
C GLU A 69 26.17 -17.62 5.70
N GLU A 70 26.38 -17.83 7.00
CA GLU A 70 26.09 -19.09 7.70
C GLU A 70 24.60 -19.47 7.75
N LEU A 71 23.70 -18.47 7.60
CA LEU A 71 22.24 -18.64 7.66
C LEU A 71 21.58 -18.69 6.27
N VAL A 72 22.34 -18.62 5.19
CA VAL A 72 21.82 -18.64 3.81
C VAL A 72 20.93 -19.88 3.58
N GLY A 73 21.39 -21.08 3.99
CA GLY A 73 20.63 -22.32 3.81
C GLY A 73 19.28 -22.33 4.55
N PRO A 74 19.29 -22.17 5.89
CA PRO A 74 18.05 -22.12 6.68
C PRO A 74 17.07 -21.04 6.23
N VAL A 75 17.58 -19.83 5.92
CA VAL A 75 16.72 -18.70 5.50
C VAL A 75 16.15 -18.95 4.11
N SER A 76 16.93 -19.49 3.17
CA SER A 76 16.41 -19.84 1.83
C SER A 76 15.30 -20.90 1.94
N ALA A 77 15.45 -21.90 2.79
CA ALA A 77 14.40 -22.91 3.01
C ALA A 77 13.13 -22.30 3.63
N ALA A 78 13.28 -21.41 4.61
CA ALA A 78 12.16 -20.71 5.23
C ALA A 78 11.41 -19.83 4.21
N LEU A 79 12.14 -19.05 3.40
CA LEU A 79 11.57 -18.22 2.36
C LEU A 79 10.80 -19.03 1.31
N MET A 80 11.33 -20.17 0.88
CA MET A 80 10.67 -21.08 -0.07
C MET A 80 9.40 -21.71 0.50
N SER A 81 9.23 -21.76 1.80
CA SER A 81 8.00 -22.24 2.44
C SER A 81 6.89 -21.18 2.53
N VAL A 82 7.20 -19.90 2.26
CA VAL A 82 6.23 -18.82 2.31
C VAL A 82 5.36 -18.85 1.05
N PRO A 83 4.02 -18.92 1.20
CA PRO A 83 3.12 -18.81 0.05
C PRO A 83 3.30 -17.48 -0.68
N GLY A 84 3.45 -17.54 -2.00
CA GLY A 84 3.69 -16.36 -2.83
C GLY A 84 5.16 -16.09 -3.18
N VAL A 85 6.11 -16.84 -2.61
CA VAL A 85 7.52 -16.87 -3.03
C VAL A 85 7.69 -17.93 -4.10
N SER A 86 8.23 -17.56 -5.26
CA SER A 86 8.43 -18.43 -6.42
C SER A 86 9.84 -19.04 -6.46
N SER A 87 10.84 -18.23 -6.15
CA SER A 87 12.23 -18.67 -6.11
C SER A 87 13.04 -17.83 -5.13
N VAL A 88 14.13 -18.40 -4.62
CA VAL A 88 15.08 -17.73 -3.75
C VAL A 88 16.48 -18.01 -4.26
N GLU A 89 17.18 -16.94 -4.65
CA GLU A 89 18.53 -17.05 -5.19
C GLU A 89 19.49 -16.08 -4.48
N PRO A 90 20.68 -16.55 -4.10
CA PRO A 90 21.71 -15.65 -3.57
C PRO A 90 22.23 -14.75 -4.69
N MET A 91 22.45 -13.48 -4.36
CA MET A 91 23.06 -12.53 -5.28
C MET A 91 24.45 -13.01 -5.68
N ARG A 92 24.72 -13.11 -6.98
CA ARG A 92 25.99 -13.54 -7.52
C ARG A 92 26.84 -12.35 -7.97
N MET A 93 28.15 -12.58 -8.06
CA MET A 93 29.05 -11.59 -8.60
C MET A 93 28.85 -11.42 -10.11
N THR A 94 28.70 -10.14 -10.53
CA THR A 94 28.58 -9.76 -11.95
C THR A 94 29.91 -9.24 -12.53
N GLN A 95 30.88 -8.94 -11.65
CA GLN A 95 32.23 -8.49 -12.06
C GLN A 95 33.28 -9.54 -11.70
N ALA A 96 34.21 -9.77 -12.62
CA ALA A 96 35.35 -10.63 -12.37
C ALA A 96 36.27 -10.05 -11.30
N ILE A 97 36.39 -10.73 -10.17
CA ILE A 97 37.40 -10.47 -9.15
C ILE A 97 38.51 -11.51 -9.37
N PRO A 98 39.79 -11.10 -9.47
CA PRO A 98 40.87 -12.06 -9.64
C PRO A 98 40.83 -13.17 -8.58
N GLY A 99 40.80 -14.41 -9.01
CA GLY A 99 40.77 -15.59 -8.13
C GLY A 99 39.36 -16.08 -7.72
N GLN A 100 38.27 -15.42 -8.13
CA GLN A 100 36.91 -15.89 -7.87
C GLN A 100 36.14 -16.18 -9.16
N PRO A 101 35.34 -17.26 -9.25
CA PRO A 101 34.50 -17.49 -10.40
C PRO A 101 33.34 -16.47 -10.46
N LEU A 102 32.96 -16.05 -11.67
CA LEU A 102 31.82 -15.14 -11.92
C LEU A 102 30.48 -15.64 -11.35
N SER A 103 30.38 -16.93 -11.06
CA SER A 103 29.19 -17.55 -10.45
C SER A 103 29.22 -17.58 -8.92
N ALA A 104 30.29 -17.05 -8.27
CA ALA A 104 30.39 -17.05 -6.82
C ALA A 104 29.30 -16.18 -6.17
N ILE A 105 28.84 -16.60 -5.00
CA ILE A 105 27.92 -15.79 -4.19
C ILE A 105 28.65 -14.52 -3.75
N LYS A 106 27.99 -13.39 -3.87
CA LYS A 106 28.54 -12.10 -3.44
C LYS A 106 28.42 -11.98 -1.92
N VAL A 107 29.55 -12.10 -1.24
CA VAL A 107 29.65 -11.88 0.22
C VAL A 107 30.29 -10.53 0.49
N VAL A 108 29.66 -9.73 1.34
CA VAL A 108 30.18 -8.41 1.78
C VAL A 108 30.06 -8.35 3.30
N ASP A 109 31.16 -8.17 3.99
CA ASP A 109 31.20 -8.13 5.47
C ASP A 109 30.50 -9.34 6.15
N GLY A 110 30.67 -10.54 5.58
CA GLY A 110 30.05 -11.78 6.07
C GLY A 110 28.53 -11.85 5.85
N LYS A 111 27.98 -10.99 5.01
CA LYS A 111 26.55 -10.95 4.65
C LYS A 111 26.34 -11.26 3.18
N VAL A 112 25.21 -11.87 2.89
CA VAL A 112 24.73 -12.23 1.56
C VAL A 112 23.35 -11.62 1.36
N ILE A 113 23.05 -11.20 0.14
CA ILE A 113 21.70 -10.81 -0.27
C ILE A 113 21.05 -12.01 -0.94
N LEU A 114 19.90 -12.42 -0.42
CA LEU A 114 19.00 -13.37 -1.06
C LEU A 114 17.92 -12.61 -1.80
N ASN A 115 17.78 -12.90 -3.07
CA ASN A 115 16.71 -12.37 -3.92
C ASN A 115 15.53 -13.37 -3.88
N ALA A 116 14.48 -13.00 -3.16
CA ALA A 116 13.23 -13.76 -3.12
C ALA A 116 12.28 -13.20 -4.20
N THR A 117 12.09 -13.95 -5.26
CA THR A 117 11.17 -13.59 -6.36
C THR A 117 9.76 -13.97 -5.96
N LEU A 118 8.86 -12.98 -5.98
CA LEU A 118 7.44 -13.21 -5.74
C LEU A 118 6.75 -13.75 -7.00
N ALA A 119 5.77 -14.62 -6.81
CA ALA A 119 4.89 -15.09 -7.89
C ALA A 119 3.91 -14.00 -8.34
N LEU A 120 3.68 -13.00 -7.49
CA LEU A 120 2.76 -11.88 -7.67
C LEU A 120 3.50 -10.67 -8.24
N ASN A 121 2.74 -9.76 -8.87
CA ASN A 121 3.29 -8.48 -9.30
C ASN A 121 3.79 -7.69 -8.08
N PRO A 122 5.06 -7.25 -8.03
CA PRO A 122 5.64 -6.55 -6.89
C PRO A 122 4.88 -5.28 -6.46
N ASP A 123 4.21 -4.62 -7.41
CA ASP A 123 3.44 -3.40 -7.17
C ASP A 123 2.00 -3.69 -6.67
N SER A 124 1.58 -4.97 -6.68
CA SER A 124 0.23 -5.34 -6.25
C SER A 124 0.06 -5.29 -4.73
N VAL A 125 -1.20 -5.14 -4.29
CA VAL A 125 -1.55 -5.17 -2.87
C VAL A 125 -1.25 -6.54 -2.27
N GLU A 126 -1.56 -7.58 -3.01
CA GLU A 126 -1.36 -8.98 -2.61
C GLU A 126 0.12 -9.28 -2.37
N ALA A 127 1.03 -8.72 -3.18
CA ALA A 127 2.47 -8.85 -3.00
C ALA A 127 2.94 -8.15 -1.70
N ARG A 128 2.36 -6.98 -1.40
CA ARG A 128 2.66 -6.26 -0.14
C ARG A 128 2.23 -7.06 1.08
N ASP A 129 1.09 -7.77 1.00
CA ASP A 129 0.58 -8.60 2.10
C ASP A 129 1.47 -9.84 2.39
N VAL A 130 2.34 -10.25 1.46
CA VAL A 130 3.34 -11.31 1.67
C VAL A 130 4.52 -10.84 2.52
N ILE A 131 4.86 -9.55 2.52
CA ILE A 131 6.05 -9.03 3.21
C ILE A 131 6.05 -9.32 4.73
N PRO A 132 4.96 -9.09 5.49
CA PRO A 132 4.94 -9.44 6.91
C PRO A 132 5.14 -10.94 7.14
N VAL A 133 4.62 -11.82 6.27
CA VAL A 133 4.81 -13.28 6.38
C VAL A 133 6.27 -13.65 6.13
N ILE A 134 6.92 -13.04 5.13
CA ILE A 134 8.36 -13.19 4.90
C ILE A 134 9.15 -12.76 6.14
N ARG A 135 8.84 -11.59 6.71
CA ARG A 135 9.52 -11.08 7.90
C ARG A 135 9.36 -12.01 9.10
N GLU A 136 8.16 -12.51 9.33
CA GLU A 136 7.89 -13.46 10.40
C GLU A 136 8.73 -14.74 10.24
N ALA A 137 8.76 -15.32 9.05
CA ALA A 137 9.50 -16.52 8.74
C ALA A 137 11.02 -16.36 8.95
N VAL A 138 11.60 -15.25 8.50
CA VAL A 138 13.05 -15.02 8.64
C VAL A 138 13.46 -14.55 10.03
N HIS A 139 12.64 -13.75 10.71
CA HIS A 139 12.91 -13.27 12.06
C HIS A 139 12.76 -14.39 13.12
N ALA A 140 12.02 -15.46 12.81
CA ALA A 140 12.00 -16.65 13.65
C ALA A 140 13.38 -17.35 13.70
N ILE A 141 14.22 -17.16 12.67
CA ILE A 141 15.59 -17.70 12.60
C ILE A 141 16.57 -16.73 13.26
N ASP A 142 16.54 -15.46 12.83
CA ASP A 142 17.40 -14.41 13.37
C ASP A 142 16.71 -13.03 13.23
N PRO A 143 16.38 -12.36 14.35
CA PRO A 143 15.76 -11.03 14.33
C PRO A 143 16.60 -9.93 13.65
N ALA A 144 17.90 -10.17 13.42
CA ALA A 144 18.79 -9.21 12.76
C ALA A 144 18.71 -9.26 11.22
N ILE A 145 17.98 -10.21 10.65
CA ILE A 145 17.77 -10.31 9.20
C ILE A 145 16.93 -9.11 8.72
N LEU A 146 17.39 -8.48 7.64
CA LEU A 146 16.70 -7.32 7.05
C LEU A 146 15.99 -7.76 5.78
N VAL A 147 14.74 -7.33 5.64
CA VAL A 147 13.90 -7.56 4.45
C VAL A 147 13.63 -6.22 3.78
N GLY A 148 14.09 -6.06 2.55
CA GLY A 148 14.01 -4.87 1.72
C GLY A 148 13.48 -5.17 0.32
N GLY A 149 13.76 -4.26 -0.61
CA GLY A 149 13.24 -4.28 -1.98
C GLY A 149 12.01 -3.39 -2.16
N SER A 150 11.58 -3.19 -3.42
CA SER A 150 10.50 -2.25 -3.77
C SER A 150 9.18 -2.56 -3.05
N THR A 151 8.79 -3.84 -3.03
CA THR A 151 7.55 -4.30 -2.38
C THR A 151 7.58 -4.08 -0.87
N ALA A 152 8.74 -4.32 -0.21
CA ALA A 152 8.89 -4.08 1.22
C ALA A 152 8.83 -2.58 1.55
N VAL A 153 9.46 -1.72 0.74
CA VAL A 153 9.38 -0.26 0.89
C VAL A 153 7.95 0.24 0.72
N ALA A 154 7.21 -0.28 -0.28
CA ALA A 154 5.81 0.06 -0.49
C ALA A 154 4.96 -0.33 0.72
N PHE A 155 5.12 -1.55 1.25
CA PHE A 155 4.44 -2.00 2.46
C PHE A 155 4.74 -1.10 3.67
N ASP A 156 6.01 -0.79 3.94
CA ASP A 156 6.41 0.06 5.06
C ASP A 156 5.87 1.48 4.92
N THR A 157 5.80 1.99 3.69
CA THR A 157 5.18 3.29 3.37
C THR A 157 3.70 3.28 3.70
N ASP A 158 2.96 2.25 3.30
CA ASP A 158 1.53 2.10 3.59
C ASP A 158 1.28 2.00 5.10
N VAL A 159 2.08 1.22 5.82
CA VAL A 159 1.98 1.10 7.29
C VAL A 159 2.24 2.44 7.96
N SER A 160 3.28 3.15 7.53
CA SER A 160 3.64 4.47 8.07
C SER A 160 2.56 5.50 7.77
N ALA A 161 2.06 5.57 6.53
CA ALA A 161 1.00 6.48 6.13
C ALA A 161 -0.30 6.24 6.92
N ASN A 162 -0.67 4.97 7.12
CA ASN A 162 -1.85 4.62 7.92
C ASN A 162 -1.69 5.00 9.40
N ARG A 163 -0.50 4.82 9.97
CA ARG A 163 -0.20 5.25 11.34
C ARG A 163 -0.27 6.78 11.47
N ASP A 164 0.35 7.49 10.53
CA ASP A 164 0.37 8.95 10.51
C ASP A 164 -1.04 9.51 10.36
N ASN A 165 -1.84 8.97 9.45
CA ASN A 165 -3.22 9.37 9.25
C ASN A 165 -4.05 9.20 10.54
N ARG A 166 -3.90 8.08 11.24
CA ARG A 166 -4.62 7.82 12.50
C ARG A 166 -4.23 8.76 13.63
N THR A 167 -3.02 9.32 13.59
CA THR A 167 -2.51 10.22 14.63
C THR A 167 -2.72 11.67 14.26
N ILE A 168 -2.35 12.06 13.03
CA ILE A 168 -2.34 13.45 12.59
C ILE A 168 -3.77 13.97 12.38
N ILE A 169 -4.64 13.17 11.73
CA ILE A 169 -6.00 13.63 11.41
C ILE A 169 -6.79 14.03 12.69
N PRO A 170 -6.87 13.21 13.75
CA PRO A 170 -7.59 13.62 14.96
C PRO A 170 -6.98 14.85 15.63
N ILE A 171 -5.66 14.96 15.71
CA ILE A 171 -4.97 16.09 16.30
C ILE A 171 -5.33 17.39 15.57
N VAL A 172 -5.23 17.36 14.24
CA VAL A 172 -5.56 18.51 13.39
C VAL A 172 -7.04 18.89 13.53
N LEU A 173 -7.95 17.92 13.54
CA LEU A 173 -9.39 18.17 13.73
C LEU A 173 -9.69 18.85 15.09
N VAL A 174 -9.06 18.38 16.16
CA VAL A 174 -9.18 18.99 17.50
C VAL A 174 -8.63 20.43 17.48
N LEU A 175 -7.44 20.63 16.93
CA LEU A 175 -6.81 21.94 16.84
C LEU A 175 -7.69 22.93 16.06
N ILE A 176 -8.18 22.54 14.91
CA ILE A 176 -9.09 23.36 14.08
C ILE A 176 -10.37 23.69 14.85
N THR A 177 -10.95 22.69 15.54
CA THR A 177 -12.16 22.91 16.35
C THR A 177 -11.93 23.92 17.46
N LEU A 178 -10.78 23.87 18.14
CA LEU A 178 -10.42 24.83 19.18
C LEU A 178 -10.25 26.24 18.63
N ILE A 179 -9.51 26.40 17.52
CA ILE A 179 -9.31 27.70 16.85
C ILE A 179 -10.64 28.28 16.40
N LEU A 180 -11.48 27.49 15.74
CA LEU A 180 -12.81 27.94 15.30
C LEU A 180 -13.73 28.24 16.48
N GLY A 181 -13.68 27.44 17.55
CA GLY A 181 -14.44 27.66 18.76
C GLY A 181 -14.09 28.99 19.44
N LEU A 182 -12.81 29.33 19.50
CA LEU A 182 -12.33 30.62 20.00
C LEU A 182 -12.79 31.78 19.10
N LEU A 183 -12.68 31.62 17.79
CA LEU A 183 -13.07 32.64 16.82
C LEU A 183 -14.57 32.92 16.86
N LEU A 184 -15.38 31.86 16.86
CA LEU A 184 -16.85 31.93 16.88
C LEU A 184 -17.42 32.15 18.28
N ARG A 185 -16.60 32.13 19.34
CA ARG A 185 -17.02 32.15 20.73
C ARG A 185 -18.08 31.08 21.08
N SER A 186 -18.06 29.96 20.35
CA SER A 186 -19.03 28.88 20.50
C SER A 186 -18.42 27.57 20.01
N ILE A 187 -18.14 26.68 20.93
CA ILE A 187 -17.61 25.33 20.62
C ILE A 187 -18.65 24.51 19.84
N LEU A 188 -19.94 24.67 20.19
CA LEU A 188 -21.01 23.94 19.50
C LEU A 188 -21.10 24.30 18.02
N SER A 189 -21.01 25.60 17.68
CA SER A 189 -21.02 26.05 16.28
C SER A 189 -19.80 25.55 15.52
N ALA A 190 -18.62 25.57 16.14
CA ALA A 190 -17.40 25.04 15.54
C ALA A 190 -17.49 23.52 15.28
N ALA A 191 -17.98 22.76 16.24
CA ALA A 191 -18.17 21.31 16.11
C ALA A 191 -19.20 20.95 15.03
N LEU A 192 -20.32 21.67 14.94
CA LEU A 192 -21.32 21.46 13.88
C LEU A 192 -20.74 21.79 12.49
N LEU A 193 -19.99 22.88 12.38
CA LEU A 193 -19.34 23.27 11.11
C LEU A 193 -18.33 22.20 10.69
N LEU A 194 -17.47 21.73 11.62
CA LEU A 194 -16.53 20.66 11.33
C LEU A 194 -17.24 19.35 10.94
N GLY A 195 -18.30 19.00 11.68
CA GLY A 195 -19.10 17.80 11.36
C GLY A 195 -19.71 17.86 9.95
N THR A 196 -20.19 19.01 9.51
CA THR A 196 -20.70 19.18 8.13
C THR A 196 -19.60 19.08 7.08
N VAL A 197 -18.39 19.60 7.37
CA VAL A 197 -17.23 19.47 6.46
C VAL A 197 -16.80 18.01 6.34
N VAL A 198 -16.67 17.28 7.45
CA VAL A 198 -16.32 15.87 7.45
C VAL A 198 -17.37 15.04 6.71
N LEU A 199 -18.66 15.28 6.98
CA LEU A 199 -19.75 14.61 6.28
C LEU A 199 -19.70 14.87 4.76
N SER A 200 -19.48 16.13 4.36
CA SER A 200 -19.36 16.51 2.95
C SER A 200 -18.16 15.85 2.29
N PHE A 201 -17.03 15.74 2.99
CA PHE A 201 -15.83 15.04 2.49
C PHE A 201 -16.13 13.56 2.19
N PHE A 202 -16.69 12.83 3.14
CA PHE A 202 -17.05 11.43 2.91
C PHE A 202 -18.17 11.27 1.86
N ALA A 203 -19.13 12.19 1.79
CA ALA A 203 -20.15 12.18 0.76
C ALA A 203 -19.55 12.37 -0.64
N THR A 204 -18.53 13.23 -0.77
CA THR A 204 -17.80 13.42 -2.04
C THR A 204 -17.05 12.15 -2.43
N LEU A 205 -16.35 11.51 -1.49
CA LEU A 205 -15.68 10.24 -1.75
C LEU A 205 -16.65 9.16 -2.21
N GLY A 206 -17.81 9.02 -1.53
CA GLY A 206 -18.83 8.06 -1.93
C GLY A 206 -19.47 8.36 -3.28
N ALA A 207 -19.68 9.65 -3.61
CA ALA A 207 -20.16 10.06 -4.93
C ALA A 207 -19.11 9.75 -6.02
N CYS A 208 -17.83 10.02 -5.76
CA CYS A 208 -16.74 9.68 -6.68
C CYS A 208 -16.69 8.16 -6.92
N GLN A 209 -16.81 7.34 -5.85
CA GLN A 209 -16.85 5.89 -5.98
C GLN A 209 -17.96 5.43 -6.93
N LEU A 210 -19.18 5.90 -6.71
CA LEU A 210 -20.33 5.55 -7.56
C LEU A 210 -20.10 5.94 -9.02
N VAL A 211 -19.54 7.13 -9.27
CA VAL A 211 -19.29 7.63 -10.63
C VAL A 211 -18.18 6.82 -11.29
N PHE A 212 -17.06 6.57 -10.60
CA PHE A 212 -15.93 5.84 -11.18
C PHE A 212 -16.29 4.39 -11.46
N GLU A 213 -17.01 3.72 -10.57
CA GLU A 213 -17.39 2.33 -10.75
C GLU A 213 -18.50 2.15 -11.81
N HIS A 214 -19.57 2.97 -11.74
CA HIS A 214 -20.77 2.74 -12.57
C HIS A 214 -20.78 3.53 -13.89
N VAL A 215 -20.10 4.69 -13.96
CA VAL A 215 -20.06 5.51 -15.18
C VAL A 215 -18.81 5.24 -15.99
N PHE A 216 -17.65 5.18 -15.33
CA PHE A 216 -16.37 4.98 -16.01
C PHE A 216 -15.90 3.52 -16.01
N GLY A 217 -16.48 2.63 -15.19
CA GLY A 217 -16.12 1.22 -15.14
C GLY A 217 -14.70 0.96 -14.66
N PHE A 218 -14.12 1.85 -13.86
CA PHE A 218 -12.77 1.66 -13.31
C PHE A 218 -12.80 0.56 -12.25
N LYS A 219 -11.90 -0.42 -12.41
CA LYS A 219 -11.71 -1.48 -11.42
C LYS A 219 -10.80 -0.95 -10.31
N GLY A 220 -11.29 -0.95 -9.08
CA GLY A 220 -10.47 -0.61 -7.90
C GLY A 220 -10.47 0.87 -7.50
N ALA A 221 -11.49 1.61 -7.89
CA ALA A 221 -11.75 2.93 -7.30
C ALA A 221 -12.48 2.80 -5.97
#